data_a806bec2b4e63c43562b2e34fc8600e4
#
_entry.id   a806bec2b4e63c43562b2e34fc8600e4
#
_cell.length_a   1.000
_cell.length_b   1.000
_cell.length_c   1.000
_cell.angle_alpha   90.00
_cell.angle_beta   90.00
_cell.angle_gamma   90.00
#
_symmetry.space_group_name_H-M   'P 1'
#
loop_
_entity.id
_entity.type
_entity.pdbx_description
1 polymer ?
#
loop_
_entity_poly.entity_id
_entity_poly.type
_entity_poly.pdbx_seq_one_letter_code
_entity_poly.pdbx_strand_id
1 'polypeptide(L)'
;LERFDLENVKEKLPDDLPLGVRQRLSLAVALVHNPEILILDEPTSGVDPIARDNFWRYLINLSRNDGVTIFISTHFMNEALRCDRMSMMHAGRVLDSASPAQLIKNRHAETLEEAFIGYLIDAGAGTKDQPNDLAKSIAETNGSKELNAKPKKFS
;
A
#
# COMPACT_ATOMS: atom_id res chain seq x y z
N LEU A 1 7.61 21.48 -8.00
CA LEU A 1 8.34 20.34 -8.59
C LEU A 1 9.42 19.84 -7.64
N GLU A 2 10.21 20.73 -7.04
CA GLU A 2 11.29 20.43 -6.11
C GLU A 2 10.85 19.47 -4.98
N ARG A 3 9.71 19.77 -4.32
CA ARG A 3 9.15 18.96 -3.23
C ARG A 3 8.91 17.48 -3.59
N PHE A 4 8.67 17.18 -4.87
CA PHE A 4 8.38 15.82 -5.36
C PHE A 4 9.54 15.22 -6.17
N ASP A 5 10.70 15.89 -6.16
CA ASP A 5 11.88 15.45 -6.89
C ASP A 5 11.59 15.23 -8.40
N LEU A 6 10.93 16.23 -9.02
CA LEU A 6 10.50 16.21 -10.43
C LEU A 6 11.28 17.18 -11.31
N GLU A 7 12.26 17.93 -10.77
CA GLU A 7 13.03 18.93 -11.52
C GLU A 7 13.75 18.33 -12.73
N ASN A 8 14.33 17.14 -12.54
CA ASN A 8 15.12 16.45 -13.57
C ASN A 8 14.27 15.90 -14.72
N VAL A 9 12.96 15.92 -14.60
CA VAL A 9 12.03 15.34 -15.59
C VAL A 9 11.03 16.34 -16.14
N LYS A 10 11.15 17.62 -15.82
CA LYS A 10 10.22 18.69 -16.20
C LYS A 10 10.00 18.84 -17.71
N GLU A 11 10.99 18.45 -18.53
CA GLU A 11 10.95 18.52 -19.99
C GLU A 11 10.46 17.22 -20.65
N LYS A 12 10.17 16.17 -19.84
CA LYS A 12 9.73 14.87 -20.35
C LYS A 12 8.20 14.79 -20.37
N LEU A 13 7.67 14.06 -21.35
CA LEU A 13 6.25 13.75 -21.39
C LEU A 13 5.91 12.71 -20.29
N PRO A 14 4.72 12.77 -19.70
CA PRO A 14 4.29 11.81 -18.66
C PRO A 14 4.43 10.35 -19.07
N ASP A 15 4.18 10.03 -20.34
CA ASP A 15 4.24 8.64 -20.85
C ASP A 15 5.68 8.11 -20.95
N ASP A 16 6.68 8.99 -21.03
CA ASP A 16 8.11 8.63 -21.05
C ASP A 16 8.69 8.43 -19.64
N LEU A 17 7.89 8.69 -18.60
CA LEU A 17 8.35 8.59 -17.22
C LEU A 17 8.20 7.17 -16.66
N PRO A 18 9.18 6.69 -15.87
CA PRO A 18 9.01 5.49 -15.06
C PRO A 18 7.77 5.59 -14.17
N LEU A 19 7.11 4.47 -13.90
CA LEU A 19 5.83 4.44 -13.17
C LEU A 19 5.90 5.19 -11.83
N GLY A 20 6.94 4.96 -11.01
CA GLY A 20 7.10 5.65 -9.73
C GLY A 20 7.24 7.17 -9.84
N VAL A 21 7.87 7.67 -10.93
CA VAL A 21 7.98 9.11 -11.22
C VAL A 21 6.61 9.65 -11.66
N ARG A 22 5.89 8.91 -12.49
CA ARG A 22 4.53 9.26 -12.93
C ARG A 22 3.56 9.34 -11.76
N GLN A 23 3.65 8.43 -10.79
CA GLN A 23 2.83 8.49 -9.58
C GLN A 23 3.14 9.74 -8.73
N ARG A 24 4.40 10.13 -8.60
CA ARG A 24 4.78 11.38 -7.93
C ARG A 24 4.27 12.62 -8.67
N LEU A 25 4.31 12.60 -10.01
CA LEU A 25 3.74 13.67 -10.83
C LEU A 25 2.23 13.78 -10.62
N SER A 26 1.50 12.66 -10.65
CA SER A 26 0.06 12.64 -10.39
C SER A 26 -0.28 13.16 -9.00
N LEU A 27 0.51 12.82 -7.98
CA LEU A 27 0.36 13.34 -6.63
C LEU A 27 0.61 14.86 -6.60
N ALA A 28 1.67 15.34 -7.27
CA ALA A 28 1.96 16.78 -7.35
C ALA A 28 0.82 17.56 -8.02
N VAL A 29 0.23 17.04 -9.09
CA VAL A 29 -0.94 17.63 -9.76
C VAL A 29 -2.16 17.67 -8.85
N ALA A 30 -2.44 16.58 -8.12
CA ALA A 30 -3.55 16.51 -7.18
C ALA A 30 -3.44 17.52 -6.02
N LEU A 31 -2.24 18.02 -5.75
CA LEU A 31 -1.97 18.97 -4.66
C LEU A 31 -1.89 20.44 -5.10
N VAL A 32 -2.01 20.73 -6.39
CA VAL A 32 -1.90 22.11 -6.93
C VAL A 32 -2.91 23.07 -6.29
N HIS A 33 -4.11 22.57 -5.97
CA HIS A 33 -5.20 23.37 -5.39
C HIS A 33 -5.25 23.31 -3.85
N ASN A 34 -4.21 22.80 -3.19
CA ASN A 34 -4.10 22.65 -1.73
C ASN A 34 -5.32 21.98 -1.09
N PRO A 35 -5.65 20.73 -1.44
CA PRO A 35 -6.82 20.05 -0.91
C PRO A 35 -6.65 19.73 0.58
N GLU A 36 -7.75 19.78 1.33
CA GLU A 36 -7.81 19.29 2.71
C GLU A 36 -7.89 17.76 2.77
N ILE A 37 -8.45 17.15 1.73
CA ILE A 37 -8.66 15.70 1.62
C ILE A 37 -8.08 15.22 0.29
N LEU A 38 -7.29 14.15 0.35
CA LEU A 38 -6.70 13.48 -0.81
C LEU A 38 -7.19 12.02 -0.85
N ILE A 39 -7.77 11.62 -1.98
CA ILE A 39 -8.24 10.23 -2.18
C ILE A 39 -7.38 9.58 -3.24
N LEU A 40 -6.76 8.45 -2.89
CA LEU A 40 -5.84 7.71 -3.75
C LEU A 40 -6.29 6.25 -3.83
N ASP A 41 -6.45 5.76 -5.06
CA ASP A 41 -6.83 4.36 -5.33
C ASP A 41 -5.61 3.58 -5.81
N GLU A 42 -5.15 2.62 -5.00
CA GLU A 42 -3.97 1.77 -5.23
C GLU A 42 -2.75 2.49 -5.82
N PRO A 43 -2.31 3.63 -5.26
CA PRO A 43 -1.37 4.54 -5.92
C PRO A 43 0.04 3.96 -6.11
N THR A 44 0.36 2.86 -5.46
CA THR A 44 1.68 2.21 -5.52
C THR A 44 1.64 0.86 -6.22
N SER A 45 0.51 0.50 -6.81
CA SER A 45 0.39 -0.76 -7.57
C SER A 45 1.36 -0.78 -8.75
N GLY A 46 2.15 -1.85 -8.86
CA GLY A 46 3.17 -2.00 -9.91
C GLY A 46 4.43 -1.15 -9.74
N VAL A 47 4.52 -0.32 -8.70
CA VAL A 47 5.69 0.51 -8.41
C VAL A 47 6.76 -0.32 -7.71
N ASP A 48 8.02 -0.14 -8.08
CA ASP A 48 9.14 -0.82 -7.43
C ASP A 48 9.25 -0.45 -5.93
N PRO A 49 9.87 -1.32 -5.09
CA PRO A 49 9.88 -1.12 -3.64
C PRO A 49 10.52 0.19 -3.18
N ILE A 50 11.56 0.67 -3.86
CA ILE A 50 12.28 1.91 -3.49
C ILE A 50 11.41 3.12 -3.79
N ALA A 51 10.84 3.20 -5.00
CA ALA A 51 9.96 4.28 -5.40
C ALA A 51 8.67 4.28 -4.57
N ARG A 52 8.16 3.09 -4.19
CA ARG A 52 7.02 2.93 -3.28
C ARG A 52 7.32 3.51 -1.89
N ASP A 53 8.46 3.19 -1.29
CA ASP A 53 8.82 3.73 0.03
C ASP A 53 8.96 5.26 -0.02
N ASN A 54 9.58 5.80 -1.05
CA ASN A 54 9.67 7.24 -1.25
C ASN A 54 8.29 7.89 -1.41
N PHE A 55 7.37 7.27 -2.16
CA PHE A 55 6.00 7.76 -2.31
C PHE A 55 5.26 7.82 -0.95
N TRP A 56 5.40 6.80 -0.12
CA TRP A 56 4.84 6.77 1.24
C TRP A 56 5.44 7.85 2.14
N ARG A 57 6.71 8.17 2.00
CA ARG A 57 7.33 9.30 2.74
C ARG A 57 6.69 10.63 2.38
N TYR A 58 6.36 10.86 1.09
CA TYR A 58 5.61 12.04 0.69
C TYR A 58 4.21 12.08 1.32
N LEU A 59 3.47 10.98 1.31
CA LEU A 59 2.14 10.91 1.92
C LEU A 59 2.18 11.19 3.43
N ILE A 60 3.11 10.57 4.14
CA ILE A 60 3.27 10.79 5.59
C ILE A 60 3.62 12.25 5.87
N ASN A 61 4.52 12.86 5.08
CA ASN A 61 4.87 14.26 5.23
C ASN A 61 3.66 15.18 5.00
N LEU A 62 2.87 14.96 3.94
CA LEU A 62 1.65 15.70 3.65
C LEU A 62 0.64 15.61 4.80
N SER A 63 0.44 14.41 5.34
CA SER A 63 -0.50 14.22 6.45
C SER A 63 -0.01 14.87 7.75
N ARG A 64 1.28 14.72 8.10
CA ARG A 64 1.81 15.15 9.41
C ARG A 64 2.16 16.64 9.45
N ASN A 65 2.70 17.18 8.37
CA ASN A 65 3.22 18.55 8.34
C ASN A 65 2.27 19.54 7.66
N ASP A 66 1.53 19.10 6.64
CA ASP A 66 0.60 19.98 5.93
C ASP A 66 -0.87 19.77 6.36
N GLY A 67 -1.15 18.81 7.24
CA GLY A 67 -2.48 18.56 7.76
C GLY A 67 -3.47 17.97 6.75
N VAL A 68 -3.00 17.42 5.63
CA VAL A 68 -3.85 16.80 4.62
C VAL A 68 -4.40 15.47 5.13
N THR A 69 -5.71 15.31 5.10
CA THR A 69 -6.35 14.01 5.36
C THR A 69 -6.23 13.13 4.13
N ILE A 70 -5.58 11.96 4.25
CA ILE A 70 -5.35 11.07 3.12
C ILE A 70 -6.18 9.80 3.29
N PHE A 71 -7.06 9.55 2.32
CA PHE A 71 -7.78 8.30 2.17
C PHE A 71 -7.13 7.49 1.04
N ILE A 72 -6.69 6.27 1.34
CA ILE A 72 -5.96 5.43 0.40
C ILE A 72 -6.53 4.02 0.37
N SER A 73 -6.78 3.48 -0.82
CA SER A 73 -7.02 2.05 -0.98
C SER A 73 -5.72 1.32 -1.27
N THR A 74 -5.53 0.15 -0.71
CA THR A 74 -4.40 -0.73 -0.98
C THR A 74 -4.76 -2.18 -0.66
N HIS A 75 -4.15 -3.11 -1.37
CA HIS A 75 -4.19 -4.54 -1.06
C HIS A 75 -2.90 -5.01 -0.36
N PHE A 76 -1.93 -4.11 -0.14
CA PHE A 76 -0.67 -4.41 0.53
C PHE A 76 -0.78 -4.17 2.04
N MET A 77 -0.68 -5.23 2.85
CA MET A 77 -0.78 -5.12 4.31
C MET A 77 0.35 -4.29 4.94
N ASN A 78 1.56 -4.36 4.39
CA ASN A 78 2.68 -3.54 4.82
C ASN A 78 2.47 -2.03 4.60
N GLU A 79 1.64 -1.64 3.65
CA GLU A 79 1.21 -0.25 3.46
C GLU A 79 0.13 0.13 4.46
N ALA A 80 -0.85 -0.74 4.66
CA ALA A 80 -1.91 -0.54 5.64
C ALA A 80 -1.37 -0.32 7.06
N LEU A 81 -0.27 -0.98 7.43
CA LEU A 81 0.44 -0.78 8.70
C LEU A 81 0.98 0.65 8.90
N ARG A 82 1.13 1.43 7.84
CA ARG A 82 1.60 2.84 7.90
C ARG A 82 0.46 3.83 8.16
N CYS A 83 -0.79 3.39 8.10
CA CYS A 83 -1.97 4.21 8.28
C CYS A 83 -2.33 4.34 9.77
N ASP A 84 -2.92 5.48 10.15
CA ASP A 84 -3.43 5.69 11.50
C ASP A 84 -4.67 4.84 11.77
N ARG A 85 -5.48 4.66 10.75
CA ARG A 85 -6.73 3.91 10.78
C ARG A 85 -6.94 3.21 9.45
N MET A 86 -7.54 2.04 9.48
CA MET A 86 -7.91 1.31 8.29
C MET A 86 -9.28 0.66 8.44
N SER A 87 -9.91 0.38 7.32
CA SER A 87 -11.14 -0.42 7.24
C SER A 87 -10.86 -1.66 6.39
N MET A 88 -11.05 -2.82 6.98
CA MET A 88 -10.97 -4.09 6.24
C MET A 88 -12.27 -4.31 5.49
N MET A 89 -12.18 -4.62 4.20
CA MET A 89 -13.35 -4.79 3.33
C MET A 89 -13.35 -6.14 2.64
N HIS A 90 -14.54 -6.73 2.52
CA HIS A 90 -14.75 -7.94 1.74
C HIS A 90 -16.18 -7.97 1.18
N ALA A 91 -16.33 -8.38 -0.08
CA ALA A 91 -17.63 -8.52 -0.75
C ALA A 91 -18.55 -7.28 -0.58
N GLY A 92 -17.98 -6.07 -0.70
CA GLY A 92 -18.72 -4.81 -0.59
C GLY A 92 -19.12 -4.42 0.85
N ARG A 93 -18.58 -5.10 1.87
CA ARG A 93 -18.86 -4.82 3.28
C ARG A 93 -17.60 -4.47 4.04
N VAL A 94 -17.72 -3.55 4.99
CA VAL A 94 -16.68 -3.28 5.99
C VAL A 94 -16.76 -4.37 7.06
N LEU A 95 -15.67 -5.10 7.26
CA LEU A 95 -15.58 -6.17 8.26
C LEU A 95 -15.27 -5.60 9.65
N ASP A 96 -14.29 -4.69 9.71
CA ASP A 96 -13.92 -3.96 10.93
C ASP A 96 -13.15 -2.69 10.53
N SER A 97 -13.06 -1.72 11.46
CA SER A 97 -12.41 -0.43 11.22
C SER A 97 -11.77 0.09 12.51
N ALA A 98 -10.44 0.07 12.55
CA ALA A 98 -9.65 0.56 13.69
C ALA A 98 -8.21 0.87 13.26
N SER A 99 -7.32 1.18 14.21
CA SER A 99 -5.88 1.21 13.91
C SER A 99 -5.37 -0.21 13.61
N PRO A 100 -4.32 -0.37 12.79
CA PRO A 100 -3.75 -1.70 12.51
C PRO A 100 -3.43 -2.51 13.77
N ALA A 101 -2.83 -1.87 14.75
CA ALA A 101 -2.51 -2.51 16.04
C ALA A 101 -3.76 -3.00 16.79
N GLN A 102 -4.85 -2.23 16.74
CA GLN A 102 -6.10 -2.64 17.38
C GLN A 102 -6.76 -3.81 16.65
N LEU A 103 -6.73 -3.82 15.32
CA LEU A 103 -7.26 -4.94 14.53
C LEU A 103 -6.52 -6.25 14.79
N ILE A 104 -5.19 -6.19 14.87
CA ILE A 104 -4.35 -7.34 15.26
C ILE A 104 -4.76 -7.84 16.66
N LYS A 105 -4.86 -6.91 17.64
CA LYS A 105 -5.23 -7.23 19.01
C LYS A 105 -6.64 -7.81 19.12
N ASN A 106 -7.61 -7.28 18.40
CA ASN A 106 -9.00 -7.75 18.42
C ASN A 106 -9.12 -9.22 17.98
N ARG A 107 -8.18 -9.68 17.15
CA ARG A 107 -8.15 -11.04 16.62
C ARG A 107 -7.16 -11.96 17.35
N HIS A 108 -6.44 -11.45 18.35
CA HIS A 108 -5.35 -12.19 19.00
C HIS A 108 -4.32 -12.73 17.99
N ALA A 109 -4.12 -12.02 16.89
CA ALA A 109 -3.23 -12.38 15.80
C ALA A 109 -1.81 -11.86 16.05
N GLU A 110 -0.81 -12.44 15.38
CA GLU A 110 0.56 -11.93 15.41
C GLU A 110 0.81 -10.88 14.32
N THR A 111 0.11 -11.00 13.19
CA THR A 111 0.25 -10.10 12.03
C THR A 111 -1.09 -9.54 11.56
N LEU A 112 -1.02 -8.47 10.77
CA LEU A 112 -2.22 -7.87 10.15
C LEU A 112 -2.83 -8.81 9.10
N GLU A 113 -2.00 -9.55 8.36
CA GLU A 113 -2.43 -10.58 7.42
C GLU A 113 -3.24 -11.67 8.12
N GLU A 114 -2.74 -12.17 9.24
CA GLU A 114 -3.43 -13.19 10.04
C GLU A 114 -4.76 -12.66 10.58
N ALA A 115 -4.77 -11.43 11.10
CA ALA A 115 -5.99 -10.77 11.54
C ALA A 115 -7.02 -10.67 10.40
N PHE A 116 -6.58 -10.25 9.21
CA PHE A 116 -7.45 -10.12 8.03
C PHE A 116 -8.03 -11.47 7.60
N ILE A 117 -7.22 -12.53 7.56
CA ILE A 117 -7.69 -13.90 7.28
C ILE A 117 -8.79 -14.29 8.29
N GLY A 118 -8.60 -14.01 9.57
CA GLY A 118 -9.60 -14.28 10.61
C GLY A 118 -10.92 -13.54 10.37
N TYR A 119 -10.86 -12.28 9.96
CA TYR A 119 -12.06 -11.50 9.59
C TYR A 119 -12.76 -12.07 8.34
N LEU A 120 -11.99 -12.53 7.34
CA LEU A 120 -12.53 -13.15 6.13
C LEU A 120 -13.25 -14.46 6.43
N ILE A 121 -12.67 -15.31 7.27
CA ILE A 121 -13.28 -16.60 7.69
C ILE A 121 -14.61 -16.34 8.37
N ASP A 122 -14.68 -15.40 9.31
CA ASP A 122 -15.93 -15.03 10.01
C ASP A 122 -16.98 -14.43 9.06
N ALA A 123 -16.54 -13.75 7.99
CA ALA A 123 -17.42 -13.23 6.95
C ALA A 123 -17.92 -14.31 5.97
N GLY A 124 -17.50 -15.58 6.15
CA GLY A 124 -17.89 -16.70 5.29
C GLY A 124 -17.04 -16.83 4.02
N ALA A 125 -15.94 -16.10 3.92
CA ALA A 125 -14.95 -16.32 2.86
C ALA A 125 -14.18 -17.60 3.21
N GLY A 126 -14.30 -18.65 2.41
CA GLY A 126 -13.57 -19.90 2.62
C GLY A 126 -14.43 -21.12 2.98
N THR A 127 -15.76 -20.98 2.99
CA THR A 127 -16.65 -22.12 3.31
C THR A 127 -16.84 -23.09 2.16
N LYS A 128 -16.20 -22.92 1.00
CA LYS A 128 -16.32 -23.86 -0.13
C LYS A 128 -15.04 -24.58 -0.52
N ASP A 129 -13.83 -24.07 -0.20
CA ASP A 129 -12.58 -24.79 -0.47
C ASP A 129 -11.49 -24.32 0.52
N GLN A 130 -10.99 -25.23 1.30
CA GLN A 130 -9.85 -25.27 2.20
C GLN A 130 -9.19 -23.95 2.67
N PRO A 131 -9.05 -23.74 4.00
CA PRO A 131 -8.38 -22.53 4.58
C PRO A 131 -6.93 -22.35 4.15
N ASN A 132 -6.30 -23.39 3.59
CA ASN A 132 -4.88 -23.40 3.21
C ASN A 132 -4.58 -22.73 1.85
N ASP A 133 -5.58 -22.57 0.97
CA ASP A 133 -5.35 -22.02 -0.37
C ASP A 133 -5.43 -20.50 -0.37
N LEU A 134 -6.23 -19.89 0.51
CA LEU A 134 -6.25 -18.44 0.65
C LEU A 134 -4.95 -17.91 1.27
N ALA A 135 -4.44 -18.58 2.28
CA ALA A 135 -3.15 -18.22 2.91
C ALA A 135 -1.98 -18.37 1.91
N LYS A 136 -2.01 -19.39 1.06
CA LYS A 136 -1.03 -19.59 -0.02
C LYS A 136 -1.13 -18.52 -1.10
N SER A 137 -2.33 -18.19 -1.55
CA SER A 137 -2.57 -17.16 -2.56
C SER A 137 -2.06 -15.78 -2.12
N ILE A 138 -2.25 -15.42 -0.85
CA ILE A 138 -1.77 -14.16 -0.28
C ILE A 138 -0.25 -14.18 -0.08
N ALA A 139 0.31 -15.31 0.35
CA ALA A 139 1.76 -15.50 0.50
C ALA A 139 2.49 -15.50 -0.85
N GLU A 140 1.92 -16.09 -1.89
CA GLU A 140 2.49 -16.09 -3.25
C GLU A 140 2.47 -14.71 -3.90
N THR A 141 1.46 -13.88 -3.62
CA THR A 141 1.39 -12.49 -4.11
C THR A 141 2.46 -11.60 -3.45
N ASN A 142 2.84 -11.90 -2.21
CA ASN A 142 3.86 -11.16 -1.46
C ASN A 142 5.27 -11.76 -1.56
N GLY A 143 5.41 -13.05 -1.92
CA GLY A 143 6.65 -13.82 -1.89
C GLY A 143 7.41 -13.96 -3.22
N SER A 144 6.89 -13.49 -4.35
CA SER A 144 7.42 -13.83 -5.67
C SER A 144 8.64 -13.04 -6.14
N LYS A 145 9.41 -12.36 -5.28
CA LYS A 145 10.64 -11.66 -5.70
C LYS A 145 11.84 -11.71 -4.75
N GLU A 146 11.89 -12.62 -3.80
CA GLU A 146 13.16 -12.87 -3.10
C GLU A 146 13.56 -14.32 -3.24
N LEU A 147 14.34 -14.65 -4.23
CA LEU A 147 15.35 -15.72 -4.23
C LEU A 147 15.81 -16.05 -5.68
N ASN A 148 16.73 -15.26 -6.20
CA ASN A 148 17.76 -15.77 -7.12
C ASN A 148 18.89 -14.75 -7.32
N ALA A 149 19.65 -14.50 -6.27
CA ALA A 149 20.98 -13.93 -6.41
C ALA A 149 22.01 -14.92 -5.83
N LYS A 150 22.50 -15.83 -6.66
CA LYS A 150 23.73 -16.59 -6.34
C LYS A 150 24.92 -15.64 -6.34
N PRO A 151 25.78 -15.64 -5.31
CA PRO A 151 27.01 -14.84 -5.33
C PRO A 151 27.96 -15.38 -6.39
N LYS A 152 28.37 -14.52 -7.33
CA LYS A 152 29.50 -14.79 -8.23
C LYS A 152 30.78 -14.74 -7.40
N LYS A 153 31.49 -15.88 -7.33
CA LYS A 153 32.88 -15.92 -6.86
C LYS A 153 33.74 -15.16 -7.85
N PHE A 154 34.47 -14.16 -7.35
CA PHE A 154 35.60 -13.59 -8.05
C PHE A 154 36.82 -14.49 -7.79
N SER A 155 37.47 -14.94 -8.86
CA SER A 155 38.84 -15.44 -8.89
C SER A 155 39.72 -14.32 -9.31
#